data_2fe05a0ec83226467b48662066db2d07
#
_entry.id   2fe05a0ec83226467b48662066db2d07
#
_cell.length_a   1.000
_cell.length_b   1.000
_cell.length_c   1.000
_cell.angle_alpha   90.00
_cell.angle_beta   90.00
_cell.angle_gamma   90.00
#
_symmetry.space_group_name_H-M   'P 1'
#
loop_
_entity.id
_entity.type
_entity.pdbx_description
1 polymer ?
#
loop_
_entity_poly.entity_id
_entity_poly.type
_entity_poly.pdbx_seq_one_letter_code
_entity_poly.pdbx_strand_id
1 'polypeptide(L)'
;MTERIRHPYLDHPGPIAFAHRGGTANGLENTARQFRRAVEAGYRYIETDVHTTRDGRLVAFHDATLDRVTDGTGRIADLPWRDVARARVAGEEPVPLFEELLETFPEVRWNVDVKAEAALLPFLDLVGRTGSWDRICLGSFSEARVVRAQRLAGPRLATSYGTRGC
;
A
#
# COMPACT_ATOMS: atom_id res chain seq x y z
N MET A 1 6.22 32.38 -15.56
CA MET A 1 5.82 30.96 -15.64
C MET A 1 6.29 30.30 -14.37
N THR A 2 5.42 30.06 -13.40
CA THR A 2 5.76 29.31 -12.17
C THR A 2 5.98 27.86 -12.57
N GLU A 3 7.20 27.41 -12.50
CA GLU A 3 7.57 26.00 -12.61
C GLU A 3 6.76 25.24 -11.55
N ARG A 4 5.78 24.43 -11.98
CA ARG A 4 5.08 23.53 -11.06
C ARG A 4 6.12 22.52 -10.59
N ILE A 5 6.54 22.63 -9.34
CA ILE A 5 7.38 21.63 -8.70
C ILE A 5 6.57 20.33 -8.72
N ARG A 6 6.92 19.41 -9.62
CA ARG A 6 6.32 18.07 -9.64
C ARG A 6 6.85 17.31 -8.43
N HIS A 7 5.93 16.68 -7.69
CA HIS A 7 6.35 15.78 -6.61
C HIS A 7 7.23 14.65 -7.19
N PRO A 8 8.35 14.28 -6.54
CA PRO A 8 9.28 13.25 -7.04
C PRO A 8 8.60 11.93 -7.42
N TYR A 9 7.53 11.55 -6.71
CA TYR A 9 6.70 10.39 -7.04
C TYR A 9 6.21 10.39 -8.49
N LEU A 10 5.91 11.56 -9.06
CA LEU A 10 5.40 11.73 -10.43
C LEU A 10 6.49 11.97 -11.48
N ASP A 11 7.76 11.90 -11.09
CA ASP A 11 8.88 12.07 -12.02
C ASP A 11 9.02 10.82 -12.91
N HIS A 12 8.32 10.86 -14.06
CA HIS A 12 8.28 9.81 -15.06
C HIS A 12 8.14 10.41 -16.46
N PRO A 13 8.88 9.92 -17.46
CA PRO A 13 8.94 10.53 -18.80
C PRO A 13 7.70 10.30 -19.68
N GLY A 14 6.77 9.43 -19.26
CA GLY A 14 5.60 9.05 -20.06
C GLY A 14 4.39 8.69 -19.23
N PRO A 15 3.40 8.01 -19.81
CA PRO A 15 2.27 7.48 -19.06
C PRO A 15 2.73 6.53 -17.95
N ILE A 16 2.11 6.64 -16.77
CA ILE A 16 2.42 5.78 -15.63
C ILE A 16 1.46 4.59 -15.66
N ALA A 17 2.02 3.40 -15.80
CA ALA A 17 1.29 2.14 -15.68
C ALA A 17 1.44 1.56 -14.28
N PHE A 18 0.33 1.21 -13.64
CA PHE A 18 0.31 0.60 -12.32
C PHE A 18 0.03 -0.89 -12.39
N ALA A 19 0.80 -1.68 -11.66
CA ALA A 19 0.45 -3.08 -11.38
C ALA A 19 -0.50 -3.11 -10.18
N HIS A 20 -1.81 -3.20 -10.43
CA HIS A 20 -2.86 -3.25 -9.41
C HIS A 20 -2.71 -4.49 -8.54
N ARG A 21 -2.47 -4.31 -7.22
CA ARG A 21 -2.13 -5.36 -6.23
C ARG A 21 -0.95 -6.24 -6.64
N GLY A 22 -0.04 -5.70 -7.47
CA GLY A 22 1.04 -6.46 -8.10
C GLY A 22 0.58 -7.43 -9.19
N GLY A 23 -0.71 -7.46 -9.50
CA GLY A 23 -1.39 -8.44 -10.35
C GLY A 23 -2.22 -9.44 -9.54
N THR A 24 -3.28 -9.96 -10.15
CA THR A 24 -4.24 -10.85 -9.49
C THR A 24 -4.18 -12.30 -9.99
N ALA A 25 -3.17 -12.64 -10.78
CA ALA A 25 -3.03 -13.97 -11.34
C ALA A 25 -2.95 -15.06 -10.25
N ASN A 26 -3.74 -16.11 -10.41
CA ASN A 26 -3.81 -17.25 -9.48
C ASN A 26 -4.22 -16.88 -8.04
N GLY A 27 -4.92 -15.77 -7.84
CA GLY A 27 -5.35 -15.33 -6.50
C GLY A 27 -4.24 -14.82 -5.58
N LEU A 28 -3.05 -14.55 -6.13
CA LEU A 28 -1.86 -14.11 -5.38
C LEU A 28 -1.77 -12.59 -5.19
N GLU A 29 -2.89 -11.88 -5.23
CA GLU A 29 -2.92 -10.43 -5.02
C GLU A 29 -2.22 -9.99 -3.73
N ASN A 30 -1.55 -8.83 -3.74
CA ASN A 30 -0.89 -8.24 -2.58
C ASN A 30 0.19 -9.12 -1.92
N THR A 31 0.85 -10.00 -2.66
CA THR A 31 1.95 -10.83 -2.15
C THR A 31 3.31 -10.38 -2.65
N ALA A 32 4.36 -10.64 -1.87
CA ALA A 32 5.74 -10.33 -2.26
C ALA A 32 6.13 -11.00 -3.59
N ARG A 33 5.66 -12.23 -3.81
CA ARG A 33 5.85 -12.97 -5.07
C ARG A 33 5.23 -12.24 -6.26
N GLN A 34 4.02 -11.72 -6.10
CA GLN A 34 3.32 -11.02 -7.18
C GLN A 34 3.96 -9.65 -7.46
N PHE A 35 4.38 -8.94 -6.42
CA PHE A 35 5.13 -7.69 -6.59
C PHE A 35 6.46 -7.92 -7.32
N ARG A 36 7.18 -8.99 -7.01
CA ARG A 36 8.41 -9.36 -7.72
C ARG A 36 8.16 -9.61 -9.19
N ARG A 37 7.10 -10.35 -9.54
CA ARG A 37 6.70 -10.57 -10.95
C ARG A 37 6.37 -9.27 -11.67
N ALA A 38 5.70 -8.34 -11.01
CA ALA A 38 5.42 -7.03 -11.58
C ALA A 38 6.72 -6.25 -11.87
N VAL A 39 7.67 -6.26 -10.94
CA VAL A 39 8.98 -5.62 -11.13
C VAL A 39 9.77 -6.28 -12.27
N GLU A 40 9.79 -7.60 -12.34
CA GLU A 40 10.44 -8.37 -13.42
C GLU A 40 9.79 -8.09 -14.79
N ALA A 41 8.48 -7.84 -14.81
CA ALA A 41 7.76 -7.42 -16.02
C ALA A 41 7.98 -5.93 -16.40
N GLY A 42 8.79 -5.20 -15.64
CA GLY A 42 9.16 -3.82 -15.93
C GLY A 42 8.32 -2.74 -15.26
N TYR A 43 7.34 -3.11 -14.42
CA TYR A 43 6.57 -2.12 -13.67
C TYR A 43 7.46 -1.43 -12.63
N ARG A 44 7.36 -0.10 -12.56
CA ARG A 44 7.99 0.75 -11.55
C ARG A 44 6.98 1.31 -10.55
N TYR A 45 5.71 1.29 -10.92
CA TYR A 45 4.61 1.73 -10.08
C TYR A 45 3.72 0.53 -9.76
N ILE A 46 3.55 0.29 -8.48
CA ILE A 46 2.72 -0.80 -7.96
C ILE A 46 1.66 -0.20 -7.04
N GLU A 47 0.43 -0.63 -7.23
CA GLU A 47 -0.64 -0.31 -6.32
C GLU A 47 -0.80 -1.45 -5.32
N THR A 48 -1.10 -1.10 -4.08
CA THR A 48 -1.38 -2.03 -2.99
C THR A 48 -2.33 -1.41 -1.97
N ASP A 49 -2.90 -2.25 -1.15
CA ASP A 49 -3.82 -1.88 -0.09
C ASP A 49 -3.19 -2.13 1.27
N VAL A 50 -3.49 -1.32 2.29
CA VAL A 50 -2.98 -1.58 3.64
C VAL A 50 -4.07 -1.56 4.70
N HIS A 51 -3.95 -2.52 5.61
CA HIS A 51 -4.69 -2.61 6.87
C HIS A 51 -3.71 -2.65 8.05
N THR A 52 -4.24 -2.42 9.24
CA THR A 52 -3.49 -2.54 10.50
C THR A 52 -4.01 -3.73 11.29
N THR A 53 -3.11 -4.56 11.80
CA THR A 53 -3.43 -5.59 12.78
C THR A 53 -3.78 -4.97 14.15
N ARG A 54 -4.33 -5.75 15.07
CA ARG A 54 -4.67 -5.31 16.42
C ARG A 54 -3.48 -4.72 17.19
N ASP A 55 -2.29 -5.25 16.95
CA ASP A 55 -1.03 -4.82 17.56
C ASP A 55 -0.24 -3.80 16.71
N GLY A 56 -0.93 -3.15 15.74
CA GLY A 56 -0.43 -1.99 15.02
C GLY A 56 0.52 -2.28 13.86
N ARG A 57 0.62 -3.54 13.38
CA ARG A 57 1.45 -3.85 12.21
C ARG A 57 0.69 -3.57 10.92
N LEU A 58 1.34 -2.88 9.97
CA LEU A 58 0.79 -2.64 8.65
C LEU A 58 1.03 -3.84 7.73
N VAL A 59 -0.05 -4.36 7.16
CA VAL A 59 -0.03 -5.49 6.23
C VAL A 59 -0.54 -5.05 4.87
N ALA A 60 0.04 -5.59 3.79
CA ALA A 60 -0.50 -5.40 2.45
C ALA A 60 -1.64 -6.39 2.22
N PHE A 61 -2.87 -5.89 2.20
CA PHE A 61 -4.07 -6.72 2.08
C PHE A 61 -5.28 -5.87 1.69
N HIS A 62 -6.14 -6.39 0.80
CA HIS A 62 -7.28 -5.62 0.29
C HIS A 62 -8.49 -5.63 1.22
N ASP A 63 -8.94 -6.81 1.63
CA ASP A 63 -10.17 -6.99 2.40
C ASP A 63 -9.96 -6.70 3.89
N ALA A 64 -11.01 -6.36 4.60
CA ALA A 64 -10.95 -6.22 6.05
C ALA A 64 -10.77 -7.55 6.78
N THR A 65 -11.04 -8.68 6.11
CA THR A 65 -10.94 -10.05 6.65
C THR A 65 -10.06 -10.93 5.78
N LEU A 66 -9.47 -11.97 6.39
CA LEU A 66 -8.59 -12.92 5.72
C LEU A 66 -9.32 -13.90 4.79
N ASP A 67 -10.63 -14.05 4.96
CA ASP A 67 -11.45 -15.19 4.52
C ASP A 67 -11.49 -15.44 3.01
N ARG A 68 -11.47 -14.39 2.17
CA ARG A 68 -11.66 -14.53 0.71
C ARG A 68 -10.46 -15.15 0.00
N VAL A 69 -9.25 -14.76 0.37
CA VAL A 69 -8.04 -15.08 -0.41
C VAL A 69 -7.01 -15.87 0.37
N THR A 70 -7.27 -16.19 1.66
CA THR A 70 -6.34 -16.97 2.48
C THR A 70 -7.01 -18.20 3.07
N ASP A 71 -6.20 -19.08 3.65
CA ASP A 71 -6.62 -20.21 4.49
C ASP A 71 -6.94 -19.79 5.94
N GLY A 72 -6.71 -18.52 6.31
CA GLY A 72 -7.07 -17.93 7.59
C GLY A 72 -8.47 -17.32 7.60
N THR A 73 -8.95 -16.96 8.78
CA THR A 73 -10.29 -16.35 8.98
C THR A 73 -10.22 -15.19 9.96
N GLY A 74 -11.18 -14.26 9.84
CA GLY A 74 -11.38 -13.17 10.79
C GLY A 74 -10.87 -11.82 10.32
N ARG A 75 -11.26 -10.77 11.04
CA ARG A 75 -10.89 -9.39 10.73
C ARG A 75 -9.43 -9.12 11.11
N ILE A 76 -8.66 -8.57 10.18
CA ILE A 76 -7.25 -8.21 10.39
C ILE A 76 -7.09 -7.28 11.60
N ALA A 77 -7.98 -6.29 11.76
CA ALA A 77 -7.94 -5.35 12.87
C ALA A 77 -8.15 -5.98 14.26
N ASP A 78 -8.75 -7.17 14.32
CA ASP A 78 -9.04 -7.90 15.56
C ASP A 78 -7.96 -8.95 15.88
N LEU A 79 -7.08 -9.26 14.92
CA LEU A 79 -6.03 -10.27 15.01
C LEU A 79 -4.66 -9.63 15.30
N PRO A 80 -3.85 -10.22 16.20
CA PRO A 80 -2.45 -9.82 16.32
C PRO A 80 -1.64 -10.30 15.10
N TRP A 81 -0.54 -9.64 14.80
CA TRP A 81 0.32 -10.00 13.67
C TRP A 81 0.71 -11.49 13.63
N ARG A 82 1.03 -12.08 14.77
CA ARG A 82 1.40 -13.50 14.84
C ARG A 82 0.35 -14.45 14.26
N ASP A 83 -0.93 -14.07 14.29
CA ASP A 83 -2.02 -14.89 13.75
C ASP A 83 -2.22 -14.58 12.25
N VAL A 84 -2.16 -13.31 11.84
CA VAL A 84 -2.18 -12.92 10.42
C VAL A 84 -0.99 -13.52 9.66
N ALA A 85 0.20 -13.55 10.26
CA ALA A 85 1.42 -14.11 9.66
C ALA A 85 1.35 -15.63 9.34
N ARG A 86 0.41 -16.34 9.96
CA ARG A 86 0.16 -17.77 9.68
C ARG A 86 -0.68 -18.00 8.44
N ALA A 87 -1.52 -17.03 8.08
CA ALA A 87 -2.40 -17.14 6.92
C ALA A 87 -1.58 -17.18 5.62
N ARG A 88 -2.09 -17.94 4.66
CA ARG A 88 -1.48 -18.10 3.34
C ARG A 88 -2.44 -17.67 2.25
N VAL A 89 -2.07 -16.65 1.50
CA VAL A 89 -2.78 -16.20 0.31
C VAL A 89 -2.72 -17.32 -0.74
N ALA A 90 -3.88 -17.69 -1.28
CA ALA A 90 -4.06 -18.83 -2.17
C ALA A 90 -3.45 -20.16 -1.63
N GLY A 91 -3.31 -20.28 -0.30
CA GLY A 91 -2.71 -21.45 0.35
C GLY A 91 -1.18 -21.53 0.23
N GLU A 92 -0.52 -20.52 -0.36
CA GLU A 92 0.92 -20.55 -0.68
C GLU A 92 1.71 -19.43 -0.01
N GLU A 93 1.35 -18.17 -0.26
CA GLU A 93 2.16 -17.00 0.07
C GLU A 93 1.77 -16.37 1.40
N PRO A 94 2.72 -15.93 2.22
CA PRO A 94 2.40 -15.21 3.44
C PRO A 94 1.79 -13.83 3.12
N VAL A 95 0.96 -13.32 4.03
CA VAL A 95 0.54 -11.92 4.03
C VAL A 95 1.78 -11.07 4.36
N PRO A 96 2.20 -10.13 3.51
CA PRO A 96 3.44 -9.39 3.76
C PRO A 96 3.21 -8.19 4.70
N LEU A 97 4.21 -7.87 5.52
CA LEU A 97 4.30 -6.57 6.16
C LEU A 97 4.67 -5.50 5.12
N PHE A 98 4.02 -4.36 5.16
CA PHE A 98 4.30 -3.28 4.22
C PHE A 98 5.73 -2.71 4.40
N GLU A 99 6.25 -2.71 5.62
CA GLU A 99 7.65 -2.34 5.91
C GLU A 99 8.64 -3.24 5.16
N GLU A 100 8.45 -4.55 5.20
CA GLU A 100 9.28 -5.51 4.47
C GLU A 100 9.22 -5.32 2.95
N LEU A 101 8.05 -4.91 2.42
CA LEU A 101 7.91 -4.59 1.00
C LEU A 101 8.70 -3.34 0.61
N LEU A 102 8.71 -2.31 1.46
CA LEU A 102 9.52 -1.10 1.23
C LEU A 102 11.01 -1.40 1.19
N GLU A 103 11.47 -2.33 2.01
CA GLU A 103 12.87 -2.77 2.05
C GLU A 103 13.22 -3.68 0.88
N THR A 104 12.33 -4.63 0.55
CA THR A 104 12.56 -5.62 -0.52
C THR A 104 12.54 -5.00 -1.92
N PHE A 105 11.73 -3.94 -2.11
CA PHE A 105 11.53 -3.27 -3.40
C PHE A 105 11.86 -1.77 -3.30
N PRO A 106 13.13 -1.39 -3.12
CA PRO A 106 13.53 0.00 -2.88
C PRO A 106 13.28 0.91 -4.08
N GLU A 107 13.19 0.35 -5.29
CA GLU A 107 12.99 1.10 -6.54
C GLU A 107 11.51 1.29 -6.90
N VAL A 108 10.61 0.60 -6.21
CA VAL A 108 9.18 0.66 -6.50
C VAL A 108 8.58 1.94 -5.94
N ARG A 109 7.78 2.60 -6.75
CA ARG A 109 6.89 3.69 -6.36
C ARG A 109 5.52 3.11 -6.07
N TRP A 110 5.10 3.24 -4.81
CA TRP A 110 3.89 2.61 -4.30
C TRP A 110 2.71 3.57 -4.31
N ASN A 111 1.60 3.16 -4.92
CA ASN A 111 0.29 3.79 -4.71
C ASN A 111 -0.45 2.97 -3.65
N VAL A 112 -0.63 3.53 -2.47
CA VAL A 112 -1.10 2.78 -1.31
C VAL A 112 -2.50 3.22 -0.91
N ASP A 113 -3.50 2.36 -1.10
CA ASP A 113 -4.84 2.58 -0.58
C ASP A 113 -4.90 2.25 0.92
N VAL A 114 -5.02 3.28 1.74
CA VAL A 114 -5.19 3.14 3.19
C VAL A 114 -6.65 2.82 3.48
N LYS A 115 -6.95 1.54 3.75
CA LYS A 115 -8.32 1.01 3.84
C LYS A 115 -9.07 1.42 5.11
N ALA A 116 -8.39 1.63 6.21
CA ALA A 116 -9.00 1.93 7.51
C ALA A 116 -8.39 3.17 8.15
N GLU A 117 -9.20 3.89 8.94
CA GLU A 117 -8.71 5.07 9.68
C GLU A 117 -7.58 4.72 10.65
N ALA A 118 -7.66 3.56 11.29
CA ALA A 118 -6.64 3.07 12.21
C ALA A 118 -5.28 2.83 11.54
N ALA A 119 -5.25 2.61 10.21
CA ALA A 119 -4.01 2.40 9.47
C ALA A 119 -3.29 3.72 9.10
N LEU A 120 -3.96 4.88 9.16
CA LEU A 120 -3.41 6.13 8.67
C LEU A 120 -2.16 6.58 9.45
N LEU A 121 -2.24 6.65 10.77
CA LEU A 121 -1.11 7.11 11.59
C LEU A 121 0.07 6.13 11.55
N PRO A 122 -0.11 4.79 11.69
CA PRO A 122 0.96 3.83 11.49
C PRO A 122 1.61 3.92 10.10
N PHE A 123 0.80 4.19 9.05
CA PHE A 123 1.31 4.37 7.70
C PHE A 123 2.20 5.61 7.58
N LEU A 124 1.74 6.76 8.05
CA LEU A 124 2.53 8.01 8.00
C LEU A 124 3.81 7.92 8.85
N ASP A 125 3.74 7.27 9.99
CA ASP A 125 4.91 6.99 10.83
C ASP A 125 5.94 6.12 10.10
N LEU A 126 5.49 5.02 9.47
CA LEU A 126 6.35 4.15 8.69
C LEU A 126 7.03 4.91 7.54
N VAL A 127 6.27 5.67 6.75
CA VAL A 127 6.82 6.46 5.64
C VAL A 127 7.84 7.49 6.14
N GLY A 128 7.56 8.11 7.29
CA GLY A 128 8.47 9.06 7.95
C GLY A 128 9.77 8.41 8.42
N ARG A 129 9.68 7.28 9.12
CA ARG A 129 10.85 6.53 9.64
C ARG A 129 11.77 6.02 8.53
N THR A 130 11.17 5.55 7.44
CA THR A 130 11.90 5.00 6.30
C THR A 130 12.35 6.06 5.29
N GLY A 131 11.92 7.31 5.45
CA GLY A 131 12.22 8.39 4.50
C GLY A 131 11.63 8.16 3.11
N SER A 132 10.57 7.35 2.98
CA SER A 132 10.05 6.87 1.68
C SER A 132 9.08 7.84 0.99
N TRP A 133 9.04 9.12 1.39
CA TRP A 133 8.10 10.12 0.87
C TRP A 133 8.09 10.24 -0.65
N ASP A 134 9.27 10.21 -1.28
CA ASP A 134 9.44 10.44 -2.72
C ASP A 134 8.91 9.29 -3.59
N ARG A 135 8.65 8.14 -2.99
CA ARG A 135 8.18 6.94 -3.68
C ARG A 135 6.83 6.42 -3.20
N ILE A 136 6.13 7.22 -2.39
CA ILE A 136 4.80 6.89 -1.86
C ILE A 136 3.76 7.89 -2.36
N CYS A 137 2.64 7.37 -2.85
CA CYS A 137 1.39 8.10 -3.05
C CYS A 137 0.30 7.45 -2.19
N LEU A 138 -0.34 8.24 -1.31
CA LEU A 138 -1.46 7.76 -0.53
C LEU A 138 -2.76 7.90 -1.33
N GLY A 139 -3.48 6.80 -1.47
CA GLY A 139 -4.86 6.75 -1.91
C GLY A 139 -5.80 6.40 -0.77
N SER A 140 -7.06 6.75 -0.91
CA SER A 140 -8.14 6.23 -0.08
C SER A 140 -9.50 6.54 -0.70
N PHE A 141 -10.45 5.62 -0.55
CA PHE A 141 -11.85 5.88 -0.88
C PHE A 141 -12.51 6.86 0.11
N SER A 142 -11.88 7.15 1.25
CA SER A 142 -12.31 8.18 2.20
C SER A 142 -11.59 9.50 1.91
N GLU A 143 -12.31 10.48 1.35
CA GLU A 143 -11.79 11.82 1.13
C GLU A 143 -11.31 12.47 2.45
N ALA A 144 -12.06 12.27 3.54
CA ALA A 144 -11.67 12.78 4.85
C ALA A 144 -10.30 12.24 5.30
N ARG A 145 -9.98 10.98 4.98
CA ARG A 145 -8.69 10.35 5.28
C ARG A 145 -7.59 10.97 4.42
N VAL A 146 -7.82 11.18 3.13
CA VAL A 146 -6.86 11.86 2.23
C VAL A 146 -6.55 13.26 2.74
N VAL A 147 -7.57 14.06 3.04
CA VAL A 147 -7.41 15.42 3.58
C VAL A 147 -6.65 15.41 4.90
N ARG A 148 -6.96 14.46 5.79
CA ARG A 148 -6.24 14.30 7.06
C ARG A 148 -4.77 13.95 6.85
N ALA A 149 -4.48 13.03 5.93
CA ALA A 149 -3.11 12.66 5.56
C ALA A 149 -2.32 13.88 5.05
N GLN A 150 -2.91 14.67 4.14
CA GLN A 150 -2.29 15.89 3.62
C GLN A 150 -2.00 16.92 4.72
N ARG A 151 -2.92 17.11 5.66
CA ARG A 151 -2.71 18.02 6.79
C ARG A 151 -1.57 17.57 7.69
N LEU A 152 -1.43 16.28 7.93
CA LEU A 152 -0.39 15.71 8.81
C LEU A 152 0.98 15.67 8.14
N ALA A 153 1.04 15.27 6.88
CA ALA A 153 2.30 15.07 6.17
C ALA A 153 2.76 16.31 5.37
N GLY A 154 1.82 17.21 5.00
CA GLY A 154 2.13 18.37 4.18
C GLY A 154 2.54 18.00 2.74
N PRO A 155 3.26 18.90 2.04
CA PRO A 155 3.58 18.76 0.61
C PRO A 155 4.54 17.62 0.27
N ARG A 156 5.17 17.01 1.27
CA ARG A 156 6.08 15.87 1.08
C ARG A 156 5.37 14.54 0.76
N LEU A 157 4.04 14.47 0.93
CA LEU A 157 3.25 13.29 0.60
C LEU A 157 2.46 13.53 -0.68
N ALA A 158 2.72 12.71 -1.71
CA ALA A 158 1.81 12.61 -2.85
C ALA A 158 0.51 11.94 -2.42
N THR A 159 -0.62 12.45 -2.91
CA THR A 159 -1.93 11.84 -2.67
C THR A 159 -2.73 11.74 -3.97
N SER A 160 -3.52 10.68 -4.11
CA SER A 160 -4.55 10.59 -5.12
C SER A 160 -5.81 11.36 -4.70
N TYR A 161 -6.69 11.67 -5.66
CA TYR A 161 -8.00 12.24 -5.35
C TYR A 161 -8.89 11.18 -4.68
N GLY A 162 -9.71 11.60 -3.72
CA GLY A 162 -10.80 10.78 -3.20
C GLY A 162 -11.96 10.71 -4.22
N THR A 163 -12.97 9.90 -3.91
CA THR A 163 -14.13 9.62 -4.81
C THR A 163 -14.98 10.83 -5.19
N ARG A 164 -14.83 11.98 -4.53
CA ARG A 164 -15.54 13.23 -4.84
C ARG A 164 -14.73 14.23 -5.67
N GLY A 165 -13.49 13.87 -6.03
CA GLY A 165 -12.59 14.73 -6.82
C GLY A 165 -12.57 14.39 -8.32
N CYS A 166 -13.50 13.59 -8.79
CA CYS A 166 -13.67 13.25 -10.21
C CYS A 166 -14.87 13.97 -10.78
#